data_511157b00a945fa2c1a4f3b4828ca1e3
#
_entry.id   511157b00a945fa2c1a4f3b4828ca1e3
#
_cell.length_a   1.000
_cell.length_b   1.000
_cell.length_c   1.000
_cell.angle_alpha   90.00
_cell.angle_beta   90.00
_cell.angle_gamma   90.00
#
_symmetry.space_group_name_H-M   'P 1'
#
loop_
_entity.id
_entity.type
_entity.pdbx_description
1 polymer ?
#
loop_
_entity_poly.entity_id
_entity_poly.type
_entity_poly.pdbx_seq_one_letter_code
_entity_poly.pdbx_strand_id
1 'polypeptide(L)'
;ESDALLQNFTQEAGRYQNFGNKKLKHGGWEDPSCQLRGHFLGHWLSAAAIHYDETGNQALLGKANEIVHELRLCQLDNGGEWAASIPEKYFHWIAIKKQVWAPHYNVHKTFMGLIDMYLYAKNEEALTIAIDFSKWFLRYTDNRTREQLDDILDFETGGMLEIWAQLYDITKDSMYLTLIERYDRHRLFDPLLAGEDVLTNMHANTTIPEIIGCAAVYEATKITRYRDIVLAYWKCAVTDRGYFVTGGQTNGEIWTPKHRQAS
;
A
#
# COMPACT_ATOMS: atom_id res chain seq x y z
N GLU A 1 15.92 -19.23 3.65
CA GLU A 1 14.51 -18.81 3.39
C GLU A 1 14.34 -17.29 3.42
N SER A 2 14.98 -16.53 4.36
CA SER A 2 15.00 -15.05 4.32
C SER A 2 15.57 -14.51 3.02
N ASP A 3 16.60 -15.14 2.49
CA ASP A 3 17.20 -14.80 1.19
C ASP A 3 16.19 -14.82 0.04
N ALA A 4 15.23 -15.76 0.09
CA ALA A 4 14.20 -15.85 -0.95
C ALA A 4 13.20 -14.68 -0.89
N LEU A 5 12.81 -14.26 0.32
CA LEU A 5 11.92 -13.10 0.51
C LEU A 5 12.58 -11.80 0.06
N LEU A 6 13.89 -11.66 0.27
CA LEU A 6 14.67 -10.47 -0.08
C LEU A 6 15.15 -10.44 -1.53
N GLN A 7 15.03 -11.54 -2.28
CA GLN A 7 15.60 -11.68 -3.62
C GLN A 7 15.30 -10.48 -4.55
N ASN A 8 14.05 -10.07 -4.61
CA ASN A 8 13.62 -8.99 -5.50
C ASN A 8 14.13 -7.62 -5.04
N PHE A 9 14.27 -7.40 -3.74
CA PHE A 9 14.80 -6.17 -3.15
C PHE A 9 16.31 -6.06 -3.37
N THR A 10 17.06 -7.13 -3.11
CA THR A 10 18.50 -7.17 -3.34
C THR A 10 18.85 -7.05 -4.81
N GLN A 11 18.03 -7.62 -5.70
CA GLN A 11 18.20 -7.45 -7.14
C GLN A 11 17.96 -6.00 -7.58
N GLU A 12 16.92 -5.34 -7.10
CA GLU A 12 16.62 -3.96 -7.42
C GLU A 12 17.72 -3.01 -6.90
N ALA A 13 18.26 -3.28 -5.72
CA ALA A 13 19.37 -2.52 -5.12
C ALA A 13 20.75 -2.82 -5.75
N GLY A 14 20.83 -3.73 -6.73
CA GLY A 14 22.11 -4.13 -7.30
C GLY A 14 23.02 -4.91 -6.35
N ARG A 15 22.49 -5.34 -5.20
CA ARG A 15 23.18 -6.15 -4.20
C ARG A 15 23.15 -7.62 -4.64
N TYR A 16 23.97 -7.97 -5.61
CA TYR A 16 24.14 -9.37 -6.01
C TYR A 16 24.92 -10.10 -4.93
N GLN A 17 24.27 -10.44 -3.84
CA GLN A 17 24.83 -11.44 -2.94
C GLN A 17 24.96 -12.73 -3.73
N ASN A 18 26.11 -13.38 -3.60
CA ASN A 18 26.30 -14.75 -4.00
C ASN A 18 25.34 -15.62 -3.17
N PHE A 19 24.08 -15.69 -3.54
CA PHE A 19 23.12 -16.68 -3.03
C PHE A 19 23.58 -18.08 -3.47
N GLY A 20 24.87 -18.35 -3.30
CA GLY A 20 25.65 -19.49 -3.67
C GLY A 20 24.79 -20.56 -4.30
N ASN A 21 24.83 -20.79 -5.59
CA ASN A 21 24.19 -21.85 -6.39
C ASN A 21 22.79 -22.35 -5.98
N LYS A 22 22.15 -21.75 -4.98
CA LYS A 22 20.79 -22.09 -4.56
C LYS A 22 19.83 -21.43 -5.53
N LYS A 23 19.22 -22.22 -6.37
CA LYS A 23 18.09 -21.89 -7.23
C LYS A 23 16.84 -21.61 -6.39
N LEU A 24 16.91 -20.63 -5.49
CA LEU A 24 15.73 -20.11 -4.80
C LEU A 24 15.06 -19.11 -5.74
N LYS A 25 14.39 -19.62 -6.78
CA LYS A 25 13.55 -18.81 -7.64
C LYS A 25 12.13 -18.92 -7.11
N HIS A 26 11.60 -17.81 -6.64
CA HIS A 26 10.16 -17.67 -6.54
C HIS A 26 9.57 -17.67 -7.95
N GLY A 27 8.44 -18.33 -8.10
CA GLY A 27 7.64 -18.30 -9.32
C GLY A 27 6.35 -17.48 -9.09
N GLY A 28 5.50 -17.46 -10.09
CA GLY A 28 4.22 -16.77 -10.01
C GLY A 28 4.39 -15.26 -9.84
N TRP A 29 3.67 -14.68 -8.90
CA TRP A 29 3.70 -13.23 -8.66
C TRP A 29 5.02 -12.71 -8.07
N GLU A 30 5.80 -13.60 -7.47
CA GLU A 30 7.13 -13.27 -6.92
C GLU A 30 8.27 -13.54 -7.92
N ASP A 31 7.98 -14.02 -9.14
CA ASP A 31 8.98 -14.19 -10.18
C ASP A 31 9.67 -12.84 -10.48
N PRO A 32 11.01 -12.81 -10.62
CA PRO A 32 11.74 -11.57 -10.90
C PRO A 32 11.29 -10.81 -12.15
N SER A 33 10.61 -11.47 -13.08
CA SER A 33 10.00 -10.85 -14.26
C SER A 33 8.61 -10.27 -14.00
N CYS A 34 7.95 -10.62 -12.90
CA CYS A 34 6.62 -10.14 -12.56
C CYS A 34 6.65 -8.71 -12.01
N GLN A 35 5.69 -7.88 -12.41
CA GLN A 35 5.59 -6.50 -11.93
C GLN A 35 5.08 -6.41 -10.48
N LEU A 36 4.48 -7.48 -9.93
CA LEU A 36 4.07 -7.57 -8.52
C LEU A 36 5.14 -8.14 -7.59
N ARG A 37 6.31 -8.52 -8.10
CA ARG A 37 7.36 -9.18 -7.31
C ARG A 37 7.70 -8.42 -6.03
N GLY A 38 7.92 -9.13 -4.94
CA GLY A 38 8.31 -8.58 -3.64
C GLY A 38 7.17 -8.15 -2.71
N HIS A 39 5.90 -8.17 -3.19
CA HIS A 39 4.77 -7.81 -2.33
C HIS A 39 4.59 -8.77 -1.14
N PHE A 40 4.95 -10.03 -1.31
CA PHE A 40 4.78 -11.04 -0.27
C PHE A 40 5.66 -10.79 0.97
N LEU A 41 6.81 -10.14 0.80
CA LEU A 41 7.67 -9.79 1.94
C LEU A 41 6.95 -8.92 2.96
N GLY A 42 6.19 -7.92 2.51
CA GLY A 42 5.40 -7.06 3.40
C GLY A 42 4.34 -7.84 4.18
N HIS A 43 3.62 -8.74 3.53
CA HIS A 43 2.65 -9.63 4.20
C HIS A 43 3.34 -10.53 5.23
N TRP A 44 4.52 -11.07 4.89
CA TRP A 44 5.27 -11.92 5.81
C TRP A 44 5.76 -11.15 7.05
N LEU A 45 6.28 -9.92 6.87
CA LEU A 45 6.71 -9.07 7.99
C LEU A 45 5.54 -8.72 8.91
N SER A 46 4.40 -8.34 8.34
CA SER A 46 3.18 -8.05 9.10
C SER A 46 2.74 -9.26 9.92
N ALA A 47 2.63 -10.43 9.29
CA ALA A 47 2.28 -11.67 9.98
C ALA A 47 3.28 -12.05 11.08
N ALA A 48 4.58 -11.87 10.83
CA ALA A 48 5.63 -12.16 11.78
C ALA A 48 5.58 -11.24 13.01
N ALA A 49 5.34 -9.95 12.79
CA ALA A 49 5.23 -8.95 13.84
C ALA A 49 4.03 -9.22 14.76
N ILE A 50 2.85 -9.44 14.18
CA ILE A 50 1.62 -9.75 14.93
C ILE A 50 1.78 -11.08 15.68
N HIS A 51 2.30 -12.11 15.04
CA HIS A 51 2.52 -13.41 15.72
C HIS A 51 3.53 -13.29 16.87
N TYR A 52 4.57 -12.47 16.72
CA TYR A 52 5.49 -12.19 17.81
C TYR A 52 4.82 -11.49 18.98
N ASP A 53 4.01 -10.47 18.72
CA ASP A 53 3.29 -9.72 19.77
C ASP A 53 2.36 -10.65 20.59
N GLU A 54 1.69 -11.58 19.92
CA GLU A 54 0.78 -12.55 20.57
C GLU A 54 1.51 -13.66 21.32
N THR A 55 2.68 -14.13 20.83
CA THR A 55 3.30 -15.37 21.32
C THR A 55 4.65 -15.19 22.01
N GLY A 56 5.31 -14.04 21.81
CA GLY A 56 6.67 -13.80 22.26
C GLY A 56 7.74 -14.62 21.54
N ASN A 57 7.48 -15.15 20.34
CA ASN A 57 8.39 -16.04 19.60
C ASN A 57 9.67 -15.31 19.17
N GLN A 58 10.73 -15.45 19.96
CA GLN A 58 12.02 -14.78 19.76
C GLN A 58 12.76 -15.24 18.47
N ALA A 59 12.58 -16.49 18.07
CA ALA A 59 13.23 -17.00 16.84
C ALA A 59 12.61 -16.34 15.59
N LEU A 60 11.29 -16.12 15.60
CA LEU A 60 10.61 -15.40 14.51
C LEU A 60 10.99 -13.93 14.51
N LEU A 61 11.00 -13.28 15.68
CA LEU A 61 11.45 -11.89 15.83
C LEU A 61 12.85 -11.67 15.29
N GLY A 62 13.81 -12.54 15.68
CA GLY A 62 15.19 -12.45 15.20
C GLY A 62 15.28 -12.49 13.68
N LYS A 63 14.51 -13.40 13.05
CA LYS A 63 14.44 -13.49 11.60
C LYS A 63 13.80 -12.27 10.93
N ALA A 64 12.73 -11.74 11.51
CA ALA A 64 12.06 -10.55 10.99
C ALA A 64 12.97 -9.32 11.08
N ASN A 65 13.69 -9.16 12.20
CA ASN A 65 14.66 -8.08 12.36
C ASN A 65 15.82 -8.17 11.36
N GLU A 66 16.33 -9.38 11.09
CA GLU A 66 17.34 -9.60 10.05
C GLU A 66 16.84 -9.14 8.66
N ILE A 67 15.59 -9.48 8.32
CA ILE A 67 14.99 -9.05 7.05
C ILE A 67 14.82 -7.54 6.98
N VAL A 68 14.38 -6.88 8.05
CA VAL A 68 14.27 -5.41 8.11
C VAL A 68 15.64 -4.77 7.92
N HIS A 69 16.68 -5.30 8.58
CA HIS A 69 18.04 -4.80 8.43
C HIS A 69 18.55 -4.92 6.99
N GLU A 70 18.36 -6.04 6.33
CA GLU A 70 18.73 -6.22 4.92
C GLU A 70 17.93 -5.29 3.98
N LEU A 71 16.66 -5.04 4.29
CA LEU A 71 15.86 -4.04 3.59
C LEU A 71 16.45 -2.63 3.72
N ARG A 72 16.93 -2.27 4.94
CA ARG A 72 17.64 -1.00 5.15
C ARG A 72 18.88 -0.88 4.29
N LEU A 73 19.68 -1.93 4.22
CA LEU A 73 20.86 -1.95 3.36
C LEU A 73 20.50 -1.79 1.88
N CYS A 74 19.44 -2.47 1.41
CA CYS A 74 18.93 -2.28 0.04
C CYS A 74 18.48 -0.82 -0.20
N GLN A 75 17.79 -0.22 0.75
CA GLN A 75 17.35 1.19 0.66
C GLN A 75 18.55 2.14 0.56
N LEU A 76 19.59 1.92 1.33
CA LEU A 76 20.82 2.74 1.30
C LEU A 76 21.52 2.63 -0.06
N ASP A 77 21.60 1.43 -0.62
CA ASP A 77 22.18 1.20 -1.95
C ASP A 77 21.33 1.82 -3.07
N ASN A 78 20.02 1.94 -2.88
CA ASN A 78 19.10 2.66 -3.76
C ASN A 78 19.11 4.20 -3.56
N GLY A 79 20.08 4.75 -2.85
CA GLY A 79 20.20 6.19 -2.61
C GLY A 79 19.53 6.70 -1.34
N GLY A 80 19.11 5.82 -0.45
CA GLY A 80 18.64 6.12 0.91
C GLY A 80 17.14 6.32 1.09
N GLU A 81 16.37 6.39 0.01
CA GLU A 81 14.92 6.57 0.12
C GLU A 81 14.11 5.42 -0.47
N TRP A 82 14.46 4.91 -1.64
CA TRP A 82 13.72 3.87 -2.34
C TRP A 82 13.90 2.49 -1.68
N ALA A 83 12.83 1.94 -1.10
CA ALA A 83 12.83 0.66 -0.39
C ALA A 83 11.94 -0.41 -1.04
N ALA A 84 11.65 -0.30 -2.34
CA ALA A 84 10.81 -1.25 -3.03
C ALA A 84 11.61 -2.34 -3.77
N SER A 85 10.91 -3.43 -4.09
CA SER A 85 11.38 -4.56 -4.91
C SER A 85 11.24 -4.34 -6.42
N ILE A 86 10.64 -3.21 -6.80
CA ILE A 86 10.32 -2.82 -8.18
C ILE A 86 11.01 -1.47 -8.49
N PRO A 87 11.30 -1.18 -9.76
CA PRO A 87 12.00 0.05 -10.12
C PRO A 87 11.09 1.29 -10.04
N GLU A 88 11.66 2.42 -9.62
CA GLU A 88 11.00 3.73 -9.57
C GLU A 88 10.31 4.13 -10.88
N LYS A 89 10.84 3.69 -12.03
CA LYS A 89 10.25 3.97 -13.35
C LYS A 89 8.81 3.50 -13.51
N TYR A 90 8.33 2.55 -12.70
CA TYR A 90 6.94 2.10 -12.74
C TYR A 90 5.98 3.21 -12.31
N PHE A 91 6.37 4.04 -11.35
CA PHE A 91 5.61 5.22 -10.95
C PHE A 91 5.65 6.32 -12.01
N HIS A 92 6.78 6.47 -12.71
CA HIS A 92 6.82 7.34 -13.88
C HIS A 92 5.86 6.85 -14.97
N TRP A 93 5.74 5.53 -15.18
CA TRP A 93 4.80 4.96 -16.14
C TRP A 93 3.34 5.26 -15.77
N ILE A 94 2.97 5.19 -14.48
CA ILE A 94 1.64 5.62 -14.03
C ILE A 94 1.40 7.08 -14.42
N ALA A 95 2.33 7.96 -14.10
CA ALA A 95 2.18 9.39 -14.35
C ALA A 95 1.99 9.75 -15.84
N ILE A 96 2.50 8.92 -16.76
CA ILE A 96 2.31 9.08 -18.22
C ILE A 96 1.26 8.12 -18.78
N LYS A 97 0.45 7.48 -17.93
CA LYS A 97 -0.60 6.52 -18.28
C LYS A 97 -0.11 5.32 -19.11
N LYS A 98 1.16 4.94 -18.93
CA LYS A 98 1.71 3.72 -19.53
C LYS A 98 1.35 2.52 -18.65
N GLN A 99 0.84 1.46 -19.28
CA GLN A 99 0.41 0.25 -18.58
C GLN A 99 1.53 -0.33 -17.71
N VAL A 100 1.20 -0.56 -16.45
CA VAL A 100 2.00 -1.24 -15.44
C VAL A 100 1.08 -1.88 -14.40
N TRP A 101 1.47 -3.00 -13.84
CA TRP A 101 0.62 -3.73 -12.90
C TRP A 101 0.92 -3.34 -11.45
N ALA A 102 0.00 -2.56 -10.86
CA ALA A 102 -0.19 -2.28 -9.43
C ALA A 102 1.07 -1.95 -8.60
N PRO A 103 1.91 -0.96 -8.99
CA PRO A 103 3.09 -0.58 -8.21
C PRO A 103 2.75 0.04 -6.84
N HIS A 104 1.67 0.81 -6.70
CA HIS A 104 1.24 1.30 -5.39
C HIS A 104 0.83 0.15 -4.45
N TYR A 105 0.10 -0.84 -4.96
CA TYR A 105 -0.20 -2.04 -4.19
C TYR A 105 1.08 -2.72 -3.68
N ASN A 106 2.08 -2.87 -4.55
CA ASN A 106 3.35 -3.49 -4.19
C ASN A 106 4.06 -2.76 -3.04
N VAL A 107 4.25 -1.45 -3.19
CA VAL A 107 4.93 -0.65 -2.15
C VAL A 107 4.08 -0.51 -0.88
N HIS A 108 2.75 -0.50 -1.00
CA HIS A 108 1.87 -0.53 0.15
C HIS A 108 2.16 -1.72 1.06
N LYS A 109 2.39 -2.92 0.48
CA LYS A 109 2.70 -4.11 1.28
C LYS A 109 4.03 -3.97 2.01
N THR A 110 5.03 -3.36 1.39
CA THR A 110 6.31 -3.06 2.06
C THR A 110 6.10 -2.11 3.24
N PHE A 111 5.37 -1.01 3.05
CA PHE A 111 5.04 -0.09 4.14
C PHE A 111 4.25 -0.76 5.27
N MET A 112 3.22 -1.52 4.93
CA MET A 112 2.40 -2.25 5.90
C MET A 112 3.27 -3.13 6.79
N GLY A 113 4.14 -3.96 6.19
CA GLY A 113 5.03 -4.83 6.95
C GLY A 113 6.02 -4.04 7.83
N LEU A 114 6.56 -2.91 7.37
CA LEU A 114 7.45 -2.05 8.14
C LEU A 114 6.72 -1.38 9.32
N ILE A 115 5.52 -0.87 9.10
CA ILE A 115 4.71 -0.25 10.16
C ILE A 115 4.34 -1.28 11.22
N ASP A 116 3.93 -2.48 10.83
CA ASP A 116 3.60 -3.55 11.78
C ASP A 116 4.84 -4.01 12.56
N MET A 117 6.02 -4.09 11.92
CA MET A 117 7.28 -4.36 12.63
C MET A 117 7.60 -3.29 13.68
N TYR A 118 7.29 -2.02 13.41
CA TYR A 118 7.43 -0.98 14.42
C TYR A 118 6.38 -1.10 15.53
N LEU A 119 5.11 -1.25 15.18
CA LEU A 119 4.01 -1.24 16.15
C LEU A 119 4.03 -2.45 17.09
N TYR A 120 4.22 -3.64 16.54
CA TYR A 120 4.10 -4.91 17.27
C TYR A 120 5.45 -5.47 17.73
N ALA A 121 6.50 -5.32 16.93
CA ALA A 121 7.83 -5.84 17.24
C ALA A 121 8.81 -4.77 17.78
N LYS A 122 8.39 -3.52 17.89
CA LYS A 122 9.17 -2.38 18.38
C LYS A 122 10.48 -2.16 17.60
N ASN A 123 10.46 -2.44 16.29
CA ASN A 123 11.63 -2.27 15.45
C ASN A 123 11.74 -0.83 14.91
N GLU A 124 12.63 -0.03 15.52
CA GLU A 124 12.86 1.38 15.16
C GLU A 124 13.49 1.55 13.76
N GLU A 125 14.25 0.56 13.29
CA GLU A 125 14.84 0.58 11.94
C GLU A 125 13.74 0.48 10.88
N ALA A 126 12.70 -0.31 11.13
CA ALA A 126 11.53 -0.41 10.25
C ALA A 126 10.82 0.93 10.07
N LEU A 127 10.62 1.68 11.17
CA LEU A 127 10.05 3.03 11.10
C LEU A 127 10.98 3.98 10.31
N THR A 128 12.29 3.90 10.54
CA THR A 128 13.28 4.71 9.80
C THR A 128 13.20 4.46 8.30
N ILE A 129 13.10 3.19 7.88
CA ILE A 129 12.93 2.82 6.47
C ILE A 129 11.65 3.43 5.90
N ALA A 130 10.52 3.31 6.62
CA ALA A 130 9.24 3.84 6.19
C ALA A 130 9.25 5.37 6.05
N ILE A 131 9.86 6.09 6.99
CA ILE A 131 10.00 7.55 6.94
C ILE A 131 10.83 7.97 5.72
N ASP A 132 12.00 7.37 5.52
CA ASP A 132 12.86 7.69 4.38
C ASP A 132 12.18 7.36 3.05
N PHE A 133 11.48 6.23 2.97
CA PHE A 133 10.72 5.86 1.78
C PHE A 133 9.58 6.84 1.49
N SER A 134 8.94 7.39 2.51
CA SER A 134 7.88 8.39 2.36
C SER A 134 8.38 9.69 1.72
N LYS A 135 9.65 10.07 1.95
CA LYS A 135 10.27 11.26 1.31
C LYS A 135 10.32 11.12 -0.21
N TRP A 136 10.53 9.92 -0.72
CA TRP A 136 10.44 9.66 -2.16
C TRP A 136 9.03 9.98 -2.71
N PHE A 137 7.97 9.54 -2.02
CA PHE A 137 6.59 9.83 -2.43
C PHE A 137 6.25 11.32 -2.32
N LEU A 138 6.79 12.01 -1.31
CA LEU A 138 6.63 13.45 -1.18
C LEU A 138 7.20 14.17 -2.42
N ARG A 139 8.40 13.79 -2.88
CA ARG A 139 9.00 14.34 -4.11
C ARG A 139 8.28 13.90 -5.37
N TYR A 140 7.86 12.64 -5.47
CA TYR A 140 7.14 12.10 -6.63
C TYR A 140 5.83 12.86 -6.88
N THR A 141 5.16 13.28 -5.84
CA THR A 141 3.89 14.01 -5.92
C THR A 141 4.06 15.54 -5.90
N ASP A 142 5.29 16.04 -5.73
CA ASP A 142 5.57 17.48 -5.68
C ASP A 142 5.32 18.16 -7.03
N ASN A 143 4.92 19.44 -6.98
CA ASN A 143 4.67 20.27 -8.15
C ASN A 143 3.65 19.68 -9.16
N ARG A 144 2.78 18.76 -8.72
CA ARG A 144 1.69 18.23 -9.54
C ARG A 144 0.40 19.00 -9.28
N THR A 145 -0.34 19.28 -10.34
CA THR A 145 -1.70 19.80 -10.22
C THR A 145 -2.65 18.75 -9.65
N ARG A 146 -3.80 19.17 -9.12
CA ARG A 146 -4.83 18.23 -8.66
C ARG A 146 -5.25 17.26 -9.77
N GLU A 147 -5.38 17.74 -11.00
CA GLU A 147 -5.73 16.91 -12.14
C GLU A 147 -4.69 15.82 -12.41
N GLN A 148 -3.39 16.17 -12.32
CA GLN A 148 -2.30 15.19 -12.50
C GLN A 148 -2.25 14.18 -11.35
N LEU A 149 -2.56 14.60 -10.12
CA LEU A 149 -2.66 13.69 -8.98
C LEU A 149 -3.85 12.73 -9.15
N ASP A 150 -5.02 13.24 -9.53
CA ASP A 150 -6.19 12.41 -9.81
C ASP A 150 -5.93 11.44 -10.98
N ASP A 151 -5.20 11.85 -12.02
CA ASP A 151 -4.80 10.96 -13.12
C ASP A 151 -3.95 9.78 -12.62
N ILE A 152 -3.04 10.02 -11.66
CA ILE A 152 -2.23 8.98 -11.04
C ILE A 152 -3.11 8.05 -10.20
N LEU A 153 -3.99 8.60 -9.37
CA LEU A 153 -4.86 7.85 -8.46
C LEU A 153 -5.95 7.06 -9.20
N ASP A 154 -6.44 7.59 -10.32
CA ASP A 154 -7.38 6.87 -11.21
C ASP A 154 -6.71 5.69 -11.90
N PHE A 155 -5.42 5.81 -12.20
CA PHE A 155 -4.66 4.73 -12.83
C PHE A 155 -4.39 3.59 -11.84
N GLU A 156 -3.90 3.93 -10.64
CA GLU A 156 -3.65 2.98 -9.57
C GLU A 156 -3.23 3.71 -8.28
N THR A 157 -3.82 3.37 -7.14
CA THR A 157 -3.54 4.03 -5.86
C THR A 157 -3.24 3.06 -4.71
N GLY A 158 -3.71 1.82 -4.75
CA GLY A 158 -3.56 0.88 -3.64
C GLY A 158 -4.10 1.42 -2.31
N GLY A 159 -3.56 0.96 -1.19
CA GLY A 159 -3.93 1.37 0.18
C GLY A 159 -3.07 2.52 0.73
N MET A 160 -2.45 3.35 -0.10
CA MET A 160 -1.44 4.31 0.34
C MET A 160 -1.97 5.38 1.29
N LEU A 161 -3.25 5.76 1.18
CA LEU A 161 -3.86 6.75 2.07
C LEU A 161 -3.87 6.28 3.53
N GLU A 162 -4.07 4.99 3.77
CA GLU A 162 -3.96 4.37 5.09
C GLU A 162 -2.54 4.48 5.65
N ILE A 163 -1.52 4.22 4.82
CA ILE A 163 -0.11 4.33 5.19
C ILE A 163 0.23 5.75 5.67
N TRP A 164 -0.21 6.76 4.91
CA TRP A 164 0.04 8.15 5.29
C TRP A 164 -0.65 8.53 6.59
N ALA A 165 -1.86 8.04 6.82
CA ALA A 165 -2.59 8.26 8.07
C ALA A 165 -1.89 7.61 9.27
N GLN A 166 -1.45 6.36 9.14
CA GLN A 166 -0.73 5.64 10.20
C GLN A 166 0.61 6.31 10.53
N LEU A 167 1.39 6.68 9.52
CA LEU A 167 2.67 7.37 9.75
C LEU A 167 2.47 8.77 10.34
N TYR A 168 1.40 9.48 9.97
CA TYR A 168 1.03 10.72 10.66
C TYR A 168 0.68 10.46 12.13
N ASP A 169 -0.08 9.42 12.42
CA ASP A 169 -0.46 9.12 13.81
C ASP A 169 0.75 8.73 14.68
N ILE A 170 1.71 8.02 14.10
CA ILE A 170 2.96 7.62 14.77
C ILE A 170 3.89 8.82 15.00
N THR A 171 4.13 9.62 13.95
CA THR A 171 5.21 10.63 13.96
C THR A 171 4.75 12.04 14.27
N LYS A 172 3.49 12.36 14.00
CA LYS A 172 2.89 13.71 13.99
C LYS A 172 3.60 14.69 13.03
N ASP A 173 4.37 14.18 12.08
CA ASP A 173 5.04 15.02 11.07
C ASP A 173 4.03 15.50 10.02
N SER A 174 4.02 16.81 9.80
CA SER A 174 3.12 17.49 8.85
C SER A 174 3.33 17.08 7.39
N MET A 175 4.47 16.48 7.03
CA MET A 175 4.68 15.97 5.68
C MET A 175 3.64 14.91 5.29
N TYR A 176 3.15 14.15 6.26
CA TYR A 176 2.10 13.15 6.02
C TYR A 176 0.73 13.78 5.78
N LEU A 177 0.43 14.96 6.37
CA LEU A 177 -0.77 15.72 6.02
C LEU A 177 -0.74 16.16 4.56
N THR A 178 0.43 16.55 4.07
CA THR A 178 0.64 16.87 2.65
C THR A 178 0.42 15.64 1.76
N LEU A 179 0.93 14.46 2.15
CA LEU A 179 0.70 13.22 1.42
C LEU A 179 -0.77 12.78 1.47
N ILE A 180 -1.44 12.92 2.60
CA ILE A 180 -2.88 12.65 2.74
C ILE A 180 -3.68 13.51 1.75
N GLU A 181 -3.41 14.83 1.70
CA GLU A 181 -4.08 15.74 0.79
C GLU A 181 -3.82 15.38 -0.68
N ARG A 182 -2.57 15.02 -1.03
CA ARG A 182 -2.21 14.64 -2.40
C ARG A 182 -2.82 13.30 -2.83
N TYR A 183 -3.09 12.40 -1.88
CA TYR A 183 -3.76 11.10 -2.10
C TYR A 183 -5.28 11.15 -1.87
N ASP A 184 -5.86 12.31 -1.61
CA ASP A 184 -7.32 12.54 -1.64
C ASP A 184 -7.79 12.48 -3.11
N ARG A 185 -8.41 11.38 -3.53
CA ARG A 185 -8.86 11.16 -4.90
C ARG A 185 -10.18 11.87 -5.15
N HIS A 186 -10.10 13.15 -5.56
CA HIS A 186 -11.25 14.01 -5.72
C HIS A 186 -12.26 13.45 -6.74
N ARG A 187 -11.81 12.85 -7.84
CA ARG A 187 -12.70 12.25 -8.85
C ARG A 187 -13.53 11.07 -8.34
N LEU A 188 -13.12 10.42 -7.25
CA LEU A 188 -13.93 9.40 -6.58
C LEU A 188 -14.71 9.99 -5.41
N PHE A 189 -14.07 10.78 -4.57
CA PHE A 189 -14.60 11.16 -3.27
C PHE A 189 -15.63 12.30 -3.37
N ASP A 190 -15.42 13.28 -4.24
CA ASP A 190 -16.36 14.41 -4.36
C ASP A 190 -17.72 14.00 -4.92
N PRO A 191 -17.83 13.16 -5.98
CA PRO A 191 -19.12 12.64 -6.41
C PRO A 191 -19.79 11.73 -5.37
N LEU A 192 -19.03 10.92 -4.61
CA LEU A 192 -19.58 10.14 -3.50
C LEU A 192 -20.22 11.03 -2.44
N LEU A 193 -19.55 12.13 -2.06
CA LEU A 193 -20.07 13.11 -1.12
C LEU A 193 -21.31 13.83 -1.67
N ALA A 194 -21.41 14.00 -2.98
CA ALA A 194 -22.61 14.52 -3.66
C ALA A 194 -23.75 13.48 -3.75
N GLY A 195 -23.55 12.25 -3.28
CA GLY A 195 -24.54 11.19 -3.30
C GLY A 195 -24.66 10.44 -4.63
N GLU A 196 -23.70 10.63 -5.54
CA GLU A 196 -23.68 9.98 -6.84
C GLU A 196 -23.20 8.51 -6.74
N ASP A 197 -23.69 7.66 -7.65
CA ASP A 197 -23.18 6.28 -7.81
C ASP A 197 -22.00 6.28 -8.76
N VAL A 198 -20.81 6.39 -8.21
CA VAL A 198 -19.56 6.32 -8.98
C VAL A 198 -18.89 4.95 -8.92
N LEU A 199 -19.43 4.00 -8.13
CA LEU A 199 -18.80 2.69 -7.95
C LEU A 199 -19.12 1.70 -9.08
N THR A 200 -20.26 1.83 -9.73
CA THR A 200 -20.66 0.92 -10.83
C THR A 200 -19.54 0.80 -11.88
N ASN A 201 -19.10 -0.42 -12.14
CA ASN A 201 -17.98 -0.79 -13.02
C ASN A 201 -16.58 -0.43 -12.51
N MET A 202 -16.42 0.12 -11.31
CA MET A 202 -15.11 0.31 -10.71
C MET A 202 -14.57 -0.98 -10.09
N HIS A 203 -13.26 -1.09 -9.98
CA HIS A 203 -12.58 -2.21 -9.35
C HIS A 203 -12.68 -2.11 -7.82
N ALA A 204 -13.33 -3.07 -7.18
CA ALA A 204 -13.58 -3.06 -5.75
C ALA A 204 -12.30 -3.14 -4.92
N ASN A 205 -11.35 -3.97 -5.34
CA ASN A 205 -10.05 -4.11 -4.68
C ASN A 205 -9.23 -2.81 -4.64
N THR A 206 -9.52 -1.86 -5.53
CA THR A 206 -8.89 -0.52 -5.50
C THR A 206 -9.66 0.41 -4.56
N THR A 207 -10.99 0.48 -4.69
CA THR A 207 -11.79 1.47 -3.96
C THR A 207 -11.96 1.14 -2.48
N ILE A 208 -12.01 -0.14 -2.08
CA ILE A 208 -12.15 -0.53 -0.66
C ILE A 208 -10.95 -0.06 0.18
N PRO A 209 -9.69 -0.31 -0.22
CA PRO A 209 -8.53 0.20 0.53
C PRO A 209 -8.47 1.72 0.62
N GLU A 210 -8.92 2.45 -0.40
CA GLU A 210 -9.01 3.91 -0.34
C GLU A 210 -9.93 4.37 0.79
N ILE A 211 -11.05 3.68 1.02
CA ILE A 211 -12.00 4.02 2.07
C ILE A 211 -11.51 3.59 3.47
N ILE A 212 -10.78 2.47 3.56
CA ILE A 212 -10.06 2.11 4.79
C ILE A 212 -9.07 3.25 5.13
N GLY A 213 -8.35 3.75 4.14
CA GLY A 213 -7.48 4.91 4.29
C GLY A 213 -8.23 6.17 4.76
N CYS A 214 -9.40 6.46 4.21
CA CYS A 214 -10.24 7.58 4.69
C CYS A 214 -10.62 7.41 6.18
N ALA A 215 -10.98 6.21 6.61
CA ALA A 215 -11.29 5.94 8.02
C ALA A 215 -10.06 6.21 8.90
N ALA A 216 -8.89 5.71 8.52
CA ALA A 216 -7.63 5.92 9.23
C ALA A 216 -7.26 7.42 9.30
N VAL A 217 -7.44 8.17 8.20
CA VAL A 217 -7.21 9.63 8.20
C VAL A 217 -8.14 10.33 9.17
N TYR A 218 -9.43 9.99 9.20
CA TYR A 218 -10.35 10.58 10.18
C TYR A 218 -9.96 10.24 11.61
N GLU A 219 -9.56 9.01 11.89
CA GLU A 219 -9.11 8.60 13.23
C GLU A 219 -7.87 9.36 13.68
N ALA A 220 -6.89 9.56 12.81
CA ALA A 220 -5.65 10.24 13.11
C ALA A 220 -5.78 11.78 13.18
N THR A 221 -6.64 12.39 12.35
CA THR A 221 -6.69 13.85 12.15
C THR A 221 -7.95 14.54 12.62
N LYS A 222 -9.07 13.80 12.75
CA LYS A 222 -10.44 14.28 12.99
C LYS A 222 -10.99 15.18 11.86
N ILE A 223 -10.41 15.18 10.67
CA ILE A 223 -10.92 15.91 9.51
C ILE A 223 -12.22 15.25 9.04
N THR A 224 -13.34 15.92 9.22
CA THR A 224 -14.70 15.36 9.02
C THR A 224 -14.97 14.94 7.59
N ARG A 225 -14.34 15.56 6.59
CA ARG A 225 -14.44 15.17 5.17
C ARG A 225 -14.24 13.66 5.00
N TYR A 226 -13.22 13.08 5.63
CA TYR A 226 -12.88 11.66 5.47
C TYR A 226 -13.90 10.73 6.13
N ARG A 227 -14.47 11.12 7.27
CA ARG A 227 -15.61 10.41 7.87
C ARG A 227 -16.82 10.41 6.93
N ASP A 228 -17.11 11.55 6.34
CA ASP A 228 -18.27 11.72 5.48
C ASP A 228 -18.11 10.93 4.18
N ILE A 229 -16.90 10.82 3.63
CA ILE A 229 -16.56 9.91 2.53
C ILE A 229 -16.84 8.45 2.90
N VAL A 230 -16.39 8.00 4.08
CA VAL A 230 -16.63 6.63 4.56
C VAL A 230 -18.12 6.33 4.65
N LEU A 231 -18.91 7.24 5.20
CA LEU A 231 -20.38 7.07 5.32
C LEU A 231 -21.05 7.04 3.94
N ALA A 232 -20.67 7.92 3.04
CA ALA A 232 -21.20 7.96 1.67
C ALA A 232 -20.85 6.68 0.90
N TYR A 233 -19.61 6.21 1.03
CA TYR A 233 -19.17 4.96 0.41
C TYR A 233 -19.91 3.75 1.00
N TRP A 234 -20.04 3.67 2.32
CA TRP A 234 -20.78 2.60 2.99
C TRP A 234 -22.22 2.50 2.48
N LYS A 235 -22.88 3.66 2.37
CA LYS A 235 -24.22 3.72 1.78
C LYS A 235 -24.22 3.16 0.36
N CYS A 236 -23.31 3.64 -0.49
CA CYS A 236 -23.23 3.26 -1.90
C CYS A 236 -22.85 1.79 -2.09
N ALA A 237 -21.82 1.31 -1.38
CA ALA A 237 -21.25 -0.02 -1.55
C ALA A 237 -22.03 -1.10 -0.81
N VAL A 238 -22.44 -0.83 0.43
CA VAL A 238 -23.02 -1.85 1.31
C VAL A 238 -24.55 -1.74 1.35
N THR A 239 -25.10 -0.57 1.69
CA THR A 239 -26.55 -0.42 1.87
C THR A 239 -27.29 -0.59 0.54
N ASP A 240 -26.79 0.01 -0.53
CA ASP A 240 -27.46 0.02 -1.83
C ASP A 240 -27.13 -1.23 -2.68
N ARG A 241 -26.16 -2.07 -2.27
CA ARG A 241 -25.68 -3.27 -3.00
C ARG A 241 -25.65 -4.56 -2.19
N GLY A 242 -25.91 -4.51 -0.89
CA GLY A 242 -25.82 -5.66 0.02
C GLY A 242 -27.02 -6.59 -0.06
N TYR A 243 -27.12 -7.39 -1.12
CA TYR A 243 -28.25 -8.31 -1.32
C TYR A 243 -28.00 -9.73 -0.79
N PHE A 244 -26.76 -10.08 -0.50
CA PHE A 244 -26.42 -11.42 -0.07
C PHE A 244 -26.07 -11.43 1.42
N VAL A 245 -26.52 -12.47 2.13
CA VAL A 245 -26.17 -12.70 3.54
C VAL A 245 -24.65 -12.78 3.76
N THR A 246 -23.93 -13.23 2.75
CA THR A 246 -22.46 -13.30 2.75
C THR A 246 -21.76 -11.96 2.53
N GLY A 247 -22.52 -10.88 2.23
CA GLY A 247 -21.96 -9.56 1.93
C GLY A 247 -21.37 -9.41 0.54
N GLY A 248 -21.53 -10.38 -0.37
CA GLY A 248 -21.04 -10.29 -1.75
C GLY A 248 -21.73 -9.18 -2.54
N GLN A 249 -20.96 -8.29 -3.19
CA GLN A 249 -21.47 -7.08 -3.87
C GLN A 249 -20.81 -6.85 -5.22
N THR A 250 -19.92 -7.74 -5.64
CA THR A 250 -19.11 -7.60 -6.84
C THR A 250 -19.21 -8.85 -7.71
N ASN A 251 -18.91 -8.68 -8.99
CA ASN A 251 -18.70 -9.76 -9.93
C ASN A 251 -17.35 -9.61 -10.61
N GLY A 252 -16.45 -10.59 -10.45
CA GLY A 252 -15.09 -10.53 -10.98
C GLY A 252 -14.32 -9.29 -10.48
N GLU A 253 -14.44 -8.98 -9.18
CA GLU A 253 -13.81 -7.82 -8.52
C GLU A 253 -14.37 -6.45 -8.96
N ILE A 254 -15.42 -6.42 -9.77
CA ILE A 254 -16.04 -5.19 -10.28
C ILE A 254 -17.36 -4.94 -9.56
N TRP A 255 -17.58 -3.70 -9.11
CA TRP A 255 -18.83 -3.28 -8.49
C TRP A 255 -19.99 -3.42 -9.47
N THR A 256 -21.04 -4.15 -9.06
CA THR A 256 -22.28 -4.24 -9.83
C THR A 256 -23.11 -2.96 -9.70
N PRO A 257 -24.01 -2.66 -10.64
CA PRO A 257 -24.95 -1.56 -10.48
C PRO A 257 -25.82 -1.72 -9.22
N LYS A 258 -26.26 -0.59 -8.65
CA LYS A 258 -27.22 -0.59 -7.56
C LYS A 258 -28.48 -1.37 -7.93
N HIS A 259 -29.04 -2.10 -6.97
CA HIS A 259 -30.29 -2.87 -7.12
C HIS A 259 -30.22 -3.96 -8.21
N ARG A 260 -29.01 -4.41 -8.60
CA ARG A 260 -28.81 -5.55 -9.51
C ARG A 260 -27.90 -6.58 -8.88
N GLN A 261 -28.37 -7.82 -8.89
CA GLN A 261 -27.53 -8.97 -8.59
C GLN A 261 -26.70 -9.32 -9.82
N ALA A 262 -25.44 -9.76 -9.60
CA ALA A 262 -24.66 -10.38 -10.67
C ALA A 262 -25.31 -11.73 -11.04
N SER A 263 -25.50 -11.95 -12.32
CA SER A 263 -25.97 -13.23 -12.87
C SER A 263 -24.79 -14.14 -13.14
#